data_7448ca072cd13decb5e600386a5de35f
#
_entry.id   7448ca072cd13decb5e600386a5de35f
#
_cell.length_a   1.000
_cell.length_b   1.000
_cell.length_c   1.000
_cell.angle_alpha   90.00
_cell.angle_beta   90.00
_cell.angle_gamma   90.00
#
_symmetry.space_group_name_H-M   'P 1'
#
loop_
_entity.id
_entity.type
_entity.pdbx_description
1 polymer ?
#
loop_
_entity_poly.entity_id
_entity_poly.type
_entity_poly.pdbx_seq_one_letter_code
_entity_poly.pdbx_strand_id
1 'polypeptide(L)'
;PETEPLALTLPIRRLVEFLLRSGSIDSRFTGFDRVNEGARLHRKLQRAAVKEYPDYQAEAALKQDYACAQITYTLEGRADGIFTDTDGMPTIDEIKTTTLPPELITGEQSPEHWAQAQIYAAIYARQNGLPAMRVRLTYFQVD
;
A
#
# COMPACT_ATOMS: atom_id res chain seq x y z
N PRO A 1 34.75 4.20 -22.72
CA PRO A 1 34.09 4.94 -21.65
C PRO A 1 33.02 4.10 -21.00
N GLU A 2 33.18 3.94 -19.72
CA GLU A 2 32.19 3.24 -18.94
C GLU A 2 30.98 4.15 -18.74
N THR A 3 29.83 3.67 -19.14
CA THR A 3 28.59 4.36 -18.82
C THR A 3 28.18 3.98 -17.42
N GLU A 4 27.95 4.97 -16.57
CA GLU A 4 27.42 4.72 -15.25
C GLU A 4 26.02 4.07 -15.34
N PRO A 5 25.69 3.15 -14.43
CA PRO A 5 24.35 2.58 -14.41
C PRO A 5 23.30 3.67 -14.21
N LEU A 6 22.24 3.60 -14.98
CA LEU A 6 21.11 4.50 -14.79
C LEU A 6 20.31 4.05 -13.56
N ALA A 7 20.12 4.99 -12.64
CA ALA A 7 19.33 4.73 -11.44
C ALA A 7 17.97 5.42 -11.54
N LEU A 8 16.91 4.66 -11.33
CA LEU A 8 15.55 5.16 -11.38
C LEU A 8 14.84 4.86 -10.06
N THR A 9 14.22 5.88 -9.49
CA THR A 9 13.38 5.70 -8.32
C THR A 9 11.93 5.77 -8.76
N LEU A 10 11.13 4.78 -8.36
CA LEU A 10 9.77 4.65 -8.80
C LEU A 10 8.85 4.42 -7.60
N PRO A 11 7.91 5.33 -7.32
CA PRO A 11 6.91 5.09 -6.29
C PRO A 11 6.07 3.86 -6.66
N ILE A 12 5.87 2.98 -5.69
CA ILE A 12 5.12 1.73 -5.92
C ILE A 12 3.71 2.05 -6.42
N ARG A 13 3.08 3.08 -5.90
CA ARG A 13 1.76 3.49 -6.33
C ARG A 13 1.72 3.83 -7.83
N ARG A 14 2.76 4.51 -8.33
CA ARG A 14 2.85 4.86 -9.76
C ARG A 14 3.05 3.63 -10.62
N LEU A 15 3.86 2.68 -10.16
CA LEU A 15 4.06 1.43 -10.87
C LEU A 15 2.74 0.66 -11.01
N VAL A 16 1.98 0.57 -9.93
CA VAL A 16 0.68 -0.11 -9.93
C VAL A 16 -0.30 0.56 -10.87
N GLU A 17 -0.39 1.89 -10.83
CA GLU A 17 -1.26 2.65 -11.72
C GLU A 17 -0.91 2.40 -13.19
N PHE A 18 0.38 2.33 -13.50
CA PHE A 18 0.85 2.08 -14.86
C PHE A 18 0.52 0.68 -15.33
N LEU A 19 0.81 -0.34 -14.50
CA LEU A 19 0.63 -1.75 -14.87
C LEU A 19 -0.84 -2.14 -14.97
N LEU A 20 -1.68 -1.54 -14.16
CA LEU A 20 -3.10 -1.88 -14.11
C LEU A 20 -3.97 -0.82 -14.76
N ARG A 21 -3.41 -0.12 -15.73
CA ARG A 21 -4.12 0.92 -16.46
C ARG A 21 -5.27 0.30 -17.25
N SER A 22 -6.46 0.33 -16.67
CA SER A 22 -7.67 -0.26 -17.25
C SER A 22 -8.59 0.79 -17.89
N GLY A 23 -8.16 2.06 -17.91
CA GLY A 23 -8.94 3.11 -18.51
C GLY A 23 -10.04 3.73 -17.65
N SER A 24 -10.29 3.19 -16.48
CA SER A 24 -11.27 3.77 -15.57
C SER A 24 -10.61 4.13 -14.25
N ILE A 25 -10.28 5.40 -14.12
CA ILE A 25 -9.94 5.94 -12.81
C ILE A 25 -11.26 6.17 -12.09
N ASP A 26 -11.44 5.51 -10.96
CA ASP A 26 -12.64 5.72 -10.17
C ASP A 26 -12.55 7.08 -9.48
N SER A 27 -13.28 8.06 -10.04
CA SER A 27 -13.26 9.42 -9.55
C SER A 27 -13.80 9.56 -8.12
N ARG A 28 -14.45 8.50 -7.59
CA ARG A 28 -14.96 8.51 -6.22
C ARG A 28 -13.85 8.45 -5.18
N PHE A 29 -12.63 8.11 -5.58
CA PHE A 29 -11.48 8.08 -4.69
C PHE A 29 -10.61 9.33 -4.82
N THR A 30 -11.03 10.31 -5.63
CA THR A 30 -10.27 11.53 -5.86
C THR A 30 -11.09 12.75 -5.44
N GLY A 31 -10.40 13.86 -5.18
CA GLY A 31 -11.01 15.13 -4.77
C GLY A 31 -10.20 15.76 -3.65
N PHE A 32 -9.96 17.06 -3.75
CA PHE A 32 -9.06 17.75 -2.82
C PHE A 32 -9.54 17.68 -1.37
N ASP A 33 -10.82 17.98 -1.13
CA ASP A 33 -11.38 17.95 0.22
C ASP A 33 -11.41 16.54 0.78
N ARG A 34 -11.65 15.55 -0.08
CA ARG A 34 -11.68 14.15 0.33
C ARG A 34 -10.29 13.61 0.63
N VAL A 35 -9.25 14.13 -0.03
CA VAL A 35 -7.87 13.76 0.29
C VAL A 35 -7.52 14.18 1.71
N ASN A 36 -7.88 15.42 2.11
CA ASN A 36 -7.63 15.91 3.46
C ASN A 36 -8.42 15.14 4.51
N GLU A 37 -9.68 14.84 4.22
CA GLU A 37 -10.52 14.02 5.09
C GLU A 37 -9.97 12.60 5.20
N GLY A 38 -9.54 12.03 4.06
CA GLY A 38 -8.93 10.72 4.03
C GLY A 38 -7.69 10.64 4.90
N ALA A 39 -6.80 11.63 4.83
CA ALA A 39 -5.60 11.68 5.65
C ALA A 39 -5.93 11.72 7.15
N ARG A 40 -6.94 12.50 7.54
CA ARG A 40 -7.38 12.57 8.93
C ARG A 40 -7.95 11.24 9.41
N LEU A 41 -8.75 10.58 8.57
CA LEU A 41 -9.33 9.27 8.89
C LEU A 41 -8.28 8.19 8.96
N HIS A 42 -7.28 8.22 8.05
CA HIS A 42 -6.15 7.30 8.12
C HIS A 42 -5.46 7.40 9.47
N ARG A 43 -5.15 8.61 9.93
CA ARG A 43 -4.48 8.81 11.22
C ARG A 43 -5.35 8.32 12.38
N LYS A 44 -6.65 8.55 12.31
CA LYS A 44 -7.58 8.06 13.35
C LYS A 44 -7.60 6.55 13.42
N LEU A 45 -7.70 5.88 12.27
CA LEU A 45 -7.71 4.42 12.20
C LEU A 45 -6.37 3.83 12.63
N GLN A 46 -5.26 4.48 12.25
CA GLN A 46 -3.93 4.05 12.67
C GLN A 46 -3.75 4.17 14.19
N ARG A 47 -4.24 5.23 14.80
CA ARG A 47 -4.19 5.38 16.26
C ARG A 47 -5.01 4.30 16.97
N ALA A 48 -6.17 3.95 16.42
CA ALA A 48 -6.97 2.86 16.97
C ALA A 48 -6.24 1.51 16.83
N ALA A 49 -5.60 1.28 15.70
CA ALA A 49 -4.86 0.05 15.44
C ALA A 49 -3.66 -0.10 16.37
N VAL A 50 -2.96 0.98 16.68
CA VAL A 50 -1.84 0.96 17.63
C VAL A 50 -2.30 0.48 19.02
N LYS A 51 -3.52 0.83 19.41
CA LYS A 51 -4.08 0.36 20.68
C LYS A 51 -4.49 -1.12 20.64
N GLU A 52 -4.95 -1.59 19.47
CA GLU A 52 -5.42 -2.97 19.29
C GLU A 52 -4.27 -3.96 19.09
N TYR A 53 -3.24 -3.54 18.34
CA TYR A 53 -2.10 -4.38 18.01
C TYR A 53 -0.83 -3.76 18.57
N PRO A 54 -0.19 -4.39 19.57
CA PRO A 54 0.97 -3.79 20.26
C PRO A 54 2.15 -3.44 19.34
N ASP A 55 2.33 -4.18 18.26
CA ASP A 55 3.44 -3.95 17.33
C ASP A 55 3.05 -3.17 16.07
N TYR A 56 1.86 -2.57 16.06
CA TYR A 56 1.41 -1.84 14.88
C TYR A 56 2.34 -0.66 14.57
N GLN A 57 2.93 -0.69 13.40
CA GLN A 57 3.81 0.36 12.90
C GLN A 57 3.07 1.13 11.81
N ALA A 58 2.65 2.35 12.14
CA ALA A 58 1.98 3.23 11.19
C ALA A 58 2.99 3.87 10.24
N GLU A 59 2.57 4.13 9.02
CA GLU A 59 3.36 4.82 8.01
C GLU A 59 4.73 4.17 7.80
N ALA A 60 4.70 2.86 7.55
CA ALA A 60 5.92 2.06 7.40
C ALA A 60 6.54 2.28 6.01
N ALA A 61 7.73 2.85 5.96
CA ALA A 61 8.45 3.07 4.73
C ALA A 61 9.03 1.76 4.20
N LEU A 62 8.84 1.51 2.91
CA LEU A 62 9.31 0.31 2.24
C LEU A 62 10.11 0.71 1.01
N LYS A 63 11.26 0.08 0.84
CA LYS A 63 12.16 0.40 -0.26
C LYS A 63 12.93 -0.85 -0.67
N GLN A 64 12.97 -1.12 -1.96
CA GLN A 64 13.67 -2.27 -2.49
C GLN A 64 14.34 -1.92 -3.81
N ASP A 65 15.62 -2.25 -3.91
CA ASP A 65 16.40 -2.06 -5.14
C ASP A 65 16.36 -3.32 -5.99
N TYR A 66 16.25 -3.13 -7.28
CA TYR A 66 16.33 -4.19 -8.29
C TYR A 66 17.30 -3.77 -9.38
N ALA A 67 18.12 -4.70 -9.83
CA ALA A 67 19.03 -4.44 -10.93
C ALA A 67 18.61 -5.26 -12.14
N CYS A 68 18.56 -4.61 -13.30
CA CYS A 68 18.28 -5.27 -14.58
C CYS A 68 19.17 -4.64 -15.64
N ALA A 69 20.08 -5.43 -16.20
CA ALA A 69 21.11 -4.93 -17.13
C ALA A 69 21.91 -3.80 -16.49
N GLN A 70 21.92 -2.61 -17.07
CA GLN A 70 22.65 -1.45 -16.54
C GLN A 70 21.75 -0.47 -15.80
N ILE A 71 20.52 -0.90 -15.49
CA ILE A 71 19.56 -0.05 -14.81
C ILE A 71 19.31 -0.60 -13.39
N THR A 72 19.42 0.28 -12.42
CA THR A 72 19.02 -0.03 -11.04
C THR A 72 17.70 0.67 -10.79
N TYR A 73 16.70 -0.13 -10.39
CA TYR A 73 15.38 0.39 -10.03
C TYR A 73 15.23 0.38 -8.52
N THR A 74 14.76 1.48 -7.97
CA THR A 74 14.38 1.53 -6.58
C THR A 74 12.87 1.68 -6.51
N LEU A 75 12.20 0.68 -5.97
CA LEU A 75 10.77 0.76 -5.66
C LEU A 75 10.63 1.26 -4.25
N GLU A 76 9.83 2.29 -4.05
CA GLU A 76 9.60 2.84 -2.72
C GLU A 76 8.14 3.19 -2.51
N GLY A 77 7.72 3.13 -1.27
CA GLY A 77 6.37 3.47 -0.88
C GLY A 77 6.24 3.40 0.63
N ARG A 78 5.03 3.63 1.10
CA ARG A 78 4.73 3.65 2.51
C ARG A 78 3.42 2.90 2.74
N ALA A 79 3.50 1.81 3.48
CA ALA A 79 2.30 1.10 3.90
C ALA A 79 1.64 1.86 5.05
N ASP A 80 0.32 1.88 5.08
CA ASP A 80 -0.40 2.55 6.17
C ASP A 80 -0.09 1.91 7.51
N GLY A 81 0.08 0.58 7.54
CA GLY A 81 0.46 -0.10 8.76
C GLY A 81 1.08 -1.47 8.49
N ILE A 82 1.91 -1.91 9.43
CA ILE A 82 2.43 -3.28 9.49
C ILE A 82 2.28 -3.74 10.93
N PHE A 83 1.71 -4.94 11.11
CA PHE A 83 1.46 -5.47 12.45
C PHE A 83 1.41 -6.99 12.42
N THR A 84 1.42 -7.59 13.60
CA THR A 84 1.20 -9.04 13.76
C THR A 84 -0.24 -9.25 14.22
N ASP A 85 -0.99 -10.01 13.46
CA ASP A 85 -2.39 -10.30 13.77
C ASP A 85 -2.49 -11.27 14.95
N THR A 86 -3.70 -11.45 15.46
CA THR A 86 -3.95 -12.27 16.64
C THR A 86 -3.55 -13.73 16.47
N ASP A 87 -3.50 -14.20 15.21
CA ASP A 87 -3.05 -15.57 14.90
C ASP A 87 -1.54 -15.66 14.66
N GLY A 88 -0.79 -14.58 14.91
CA GLY A 88 0.66 -14.54 14.74
C GLY A 88 1.12 -14.24 13.31
N MET A 89 0.21 -13.95 12.39
CA MET A 89 0.56 -13.68 11.00
C MET A 89 0.97 -12.22 10.80
N PRO A 90 2.19 -11.95 10.28
CA PRO A 90 2.55 -10.59 9.87
C PRO A 90 1.61 -10.09 8.78
N THR A 91 1.17 -8.84 8.91
CA THR A 91 0.11 -8.30 8.07
C THR A 91 0.45 -6.88 7.62
N ILE A 92 0.27 -6.61 6.33
CA ILE A 92 0.25 -5.26 5.78
C ILE A 92 -1.17 -4.72 5.88
N ASP A 93 -1.32 -3.51 6.38
CA ASP A 93 -2.61 -2.83 6.47
C ASP A 93 -2.61 -1.65 5.48
N GLU A 94 -3.57 -1.65 4.56
CA GLU A 94 -3.80 -0.53 3.65
C GLU A 94 -5.18 0.04 3.92
N ILE A 95 -5.23 1.33 4.20
CA ILE A 95 -6.46 2.03 4.54
C ILE A 95 -6.88 2.89 3.35
N LYS A 96 -8.09 2.70 2.89
CA LYS A 96 -8.65 3.46 1.77
C LYS A 96 -9.97 4.08 2.21
N THR A 97 -10.17 5.34 1.86
CA THR A 97 -11.47 5.98 2.04
C THR A 97 -12.27 5.88 0.74
N THR A 98 -13.56 5.72 0.86
CA THR A 98 -14.44 5.56 -0.30
C THR A 98 -15.81 6.15 0.00
N THR A 99 -16.50 6.58 -1.06
CA THR A 99 -17.91 6.98 -0.97
C THR A 99 -18.87 5.81 -1.23
N LEU A 100 -18.33 4.65 -1.61
CA LEU A 100 -19.15 3.47 -1.87
C LEU A 100 -19.75 2.92 -0.58
N PRO A 101 -21.01 2.48 -0.60
CA PRO A 101 -21.57 1.73 0.51
C PRO A 101 -20.79 0.44 0.73
N PRO A 102 -20.66 -0.03 1.99
CA PRO A 102 -19.88 -1.23 2.28
C PRO A 102 -20.30 -2.46 1.47
N GLU A 103 -21.59 -2.62 1.20
CA GLU A 103 -22.11 -3.76 0.44
C GLU A 103 -21.68 -3.77 -1.03
N LEU A 104 -21.20 -2.64 -1.55
CA LEU A 104 -20.72 -2.55 -2.93
C LEU A 104 -19.19 -2.69 -3.03
N ILE A 105 -18.50 -2.85 -1.91
CA ILE A 105 -17.05 -2.98 -1.90
C ILE A 105 -16.69 -4.46 -2.01
N THR A 106 -16.03 -4.82 -3.11
CA THR A 106 -15.51 -6.16 -3.31
C THR A 106 -14.04 -6.09 -3.69
N GLY A 107 -13.31 -7.19 -3.48
CA GLY A 107 -11.91 -7.25 -3.88
C GLY A 107 -11.70 -7.09 -5.38
N GLU A 108 -12.71 -7.42 -6.17
CA GLU A 108 -12.63 -7.34 -7.62
C GLU A 108 -12.73 -5.91 -8.15
N GLN A 109 -13.30 -5.00 -7.37
CA GLN A 109 -13.51 -3.61 -7.80
C GLN A 109 -12.28 -2.73 -7.64
N SER A 110 -11.24 -3.21 -6.96
CA SER A 110 -10.07 -2.40 -6.65
C SER A 110 -8.78 -3.19 -6.79
N PRO A 111 -8.48 -3.68 -8.02
CA PRO A 111 -7.27 -4.46 -8.23
C PRO A 111 -5.99 -3.67 -7.91
N GLU A 112 -5.99 -2.36 -8.13
CA GLU A 112 -4.83 -1.53 -7.80
C GLU A 112 -4.55 -1.52 -6.30
N HIS A 113 -5.59 -1.48 -5.47
CA HIS A 113 -5.42 -1.48 -4.01
C HIS A 113 -4.77 -2.79 -3.54
N TRP A 114 -5.26 -3.93 -4.05
CA TRP A 114 -4.68 -5.23 -3.74
C TRP A 114 -3.24 -5.34 -4.23
N ALA A 115 -2.98 -4.92 -5.47
CA ALA A 115 -1.64 -4.99 -6.04
C ALA A 115 -0.64 -4.15 -5.24
N GLN A 116 -1.02 -2.94 -4.86
CA GLN A 116 -0.18 -2.07 -4.05
C GLN A 116 0.17 -2.74 -2.71
N ALA A 117 -0.83 -3.24 -2.02
CA ALA A 117 -0.64 -3.90 -0.73
C ALA A 117 0.19 -5.18 -0.86
N GLN A 118 -0.04 -5.96 -1.92
CA GLN A 118 0.72 -7.18 -2.18
C GLN A 118 2.19 -6.88 -2.47
N ILE A 119 2.49 -5.80 -3.18
CA ILE A 119 3.88 -5.40 -3.42
C ILE A 119 4.56 -5.00 -2.11
N TYR A 120 3.87 -4.24 -1.26
CA TYR A 120 4.39 -3.90 0.07
C TYR A 120 4.67 -5.15 0.88
N ALA A 121 3.74 -6.10 0.88
CA ALA A 121 3.90 -7.36 1.61
C ALA A 121 5.10 -8.16 1.08
N ALA A 122 5.25 -8.25 -0.24
CA ALA A 122 6.35 -8.98 -0.85
C ALA A 122 7.71 -8.37 -0.48
N ILE A 123 7.82 -7.05 -0.52
CA ILE A 123 9.06 -6.35 -0.15
C ILE A 123 9.38 -6.60 1.32
N TYR A 124 8.42 -6.40 2.20
CA TYR A 124 8.61 -6.57 3.64
C TYR A 124 8.97 -8.02 3.98
N ALA A 125 8.25 -8.98 3.41
CA ALA A 125 8.51 -10.39 3.67
C ALA A 125 9.92 -10.79 3.21
N ARG A 126 10.33 -10.33 2.04
CA ARG A 126 11.66 -10.63 1.51
C ARG A 126 12.74 -10.03 2.40
N GLN A 127 12.59 -8.80 2.84
CA GLN A 127 13.59 -8.11 3.66
C GLN A 127 13.69 -8.69 5.06
N ASN A 128 12.63 -9.32 5.55
CA ASN A 128 12.59 -9.88 6.91
C ASN A 128 12.60 -11.40 6.94
N GLY A 129 12.83 -12.05 5.79
CA GLY A 129 12.94 -13.50 5.73
C GLY A 129 11.66 -14.23 6.09
N LEU A 130 10.51 -13.64 5.80
CA LEU A 130 9.20 -14.23 6.14
C LEU A 130 8.71 -15.11 4.98
N PRO A 131 8.23 -16.35 5.28
CA PRO A 131 7.72 -17.23 4.24
C PRO A 131 6.34 -16.82 3.70
N ALA A 132 5.59 -16.06 4.48
CA ALA A 132 4.26 -15.64 4.12
C ALA A 132 3.90 -14.35 4.85
N MET A 133 2.96 -13.61 4.30
CA MET A 133 2.47 -12.39 4.90
C MET A 133 1.02 -12.17 4.47
N ARG A 134 0.22 -11.62 5.37
CA ARG A 134 -1.17 -11.30 5.10
C ARG A 134 -1.30 -9.86 4.62
N VAL A 135 -2.30 -9.62 3.78
CA VAL A 135 -2.68 -8.28 3.34
C VAL A 135 -4.10 -8.01 3.83
N ARG A 136 -4.28 -6.86 4.47
CA ARG A 136 -5.60 -6.41 4.89
C ARG A 136 -5.89 -5.07 4.23
N LEU A 137 -7.01 -4.98 3.52
CA LEU A 137 -7.52 -3.71 3.00
C LEU A 137 -8.65 -3.25 3.91
N THR A 138 -8.50 -2.06 4.46
CA THR A 138 -9.51 -1.45 5.32
C THR A 138 -10.15 -0.29 4.56
N TYR A 139 -11.44 -0.41 4.29
CA TYR A 139 -12.20 0.64 3.62
C TYR A 139 -13.03 1.41 4.64
N PHE A 140 -12.90 2.72 4.61
CA PHE A 140 -13.69 3.60 5.46
C PHE A 140 -14.57 4.47 4.58
N GLN A 141 -15.88 4.37 4.78
CA GLN A 141 -16.84 5.13 4.00
C GLN A 141 -16.87 6.59 4.48
N VAL A 142 -16.79 7.50 3.51
CA VAL A 142 -16.95 8.94 3.76
C VAL A 142 -18.15 9.44 2.96
N ASP A 143 -18.81 10.46 3.48
CA ASP A 143 -19.97 11.05 2.82
C ASP A 143 -19.59 11.99 1.69
#